data_3db320ea677637d6366b95e37f554ae1
#
_entry.id   3db320ea677637d6366b95e37f554ae1
#
_cell.length_a   1.000
_cell.length_b   1.000
_cell.length_c   1.000
_cell.angle_alpha   90.00
_cell.angle_beta   90.00
_cell.angle_gamma   90.00
#
_symmetry.space_group_name_H-M   'P 1'
#
loop_
_entity.id
_entity.type
_entity.pdbx_description
1 polymer ?
#
loop_
_entity_poly.entity_id
_entity_poly.type
_entity_poly.pdbx_seq_one_letter_code
_entity_poly.pdbx_strand_id
1 'polypeptide(L)'
;MKHRACTKKHKEERKVMADKKLVEAITSMEEDFAQWYTDVVKKAELVDYTSVKGCMVFKPAGYAIWELIQKQLDERFKATGVENVYLPMFIPESLLQKEKDHVEGFAPEVAWVTHGGLNPLQERLCVRPTSETLFCDFYKNEVQSYRDLPKVYNQWCSVVRWEKETRPFLRSRE
;
A
#
# COMPACT_ATOMS: atom_id res chain seq x y z
N MET A 1 18.60 -51.52 -24.79
CA MET A 1 18.49 -50.47 -23.72
C MET A 1 18.66 -49.01 -24.19
N LYS A 2 19.02 -48.72 -25.43
CA LYS A 2 19.25 -47.33 -25.93
C LYS A 2 17.98 -46.59 -26.40
N HIS A 3 16.88 -47.28 -26.71
CA HIS A 3 15.65 -46.63 -27.20
C HIS A 3 14.76 -45.95 -26.11
N ARG A 4 14.87 -46.36 -24.82
CA ARG A 4 14.07 -45.75 -23.73
C ARG A 4 14.65 -44.44 -23.21
N ALA A 5 15.96 -44.21 -23.35
CA ALA A 5 16.60 -42.97 -22.89
C ALA A 5 16.33 -41.80 -23.85
N CYS A 6 16.26 -42.03 -25.15
CA CYS A 6 16.00 -41.00 -26.16
C CYS A 6 14.57 -40.44 -26.08
N THR A 7 13.58 -41.30 -25.79
CA THR A 7 12.17 -40.87 -25.65
C THR A 7 11.89 -40.07 -24.40
N LYS A 8 12.61 -40.29 -23.28
CA LYS A 8 12.48 -39.47 -22.06
C LYS A 8 13.08 -38.08 -22.27
N LYS A 9 14.25 -37.98 -22.87
CA LYS A 9 14.91 -36.68 -23.13
C LYS A 9 14.07 -35.81 -24.07
N HIS A 10 13.50 -36.36 -25.13
CA HIS A 10 12.59 -35.64 -26.04
C HIS A 10 11.25 -35.25 -25.38
N LYS A 11 10.75 -35.99 -24.38
CA LYS A 11 9.56 -35.63 -23.62
C LYS A 11 9.84 -34.49 -22.63
N GLU A 12 11.01 -34.50 -21.98
CA GLU A 12 11.45 -33.42 -21.10
C GLU A 12 11.75 -32.15 -21.89
N GLU A 13 12.44 -32.22 -23.01
CA GLU A 13 12.69 -31.07 -23.90
C GLU A 13 11.38 -30.49 -24.46
N ARG A 14 10.38 -31.32 -24.84
CA ARG A 14 9.03 -30.85 -25.23
C ARG A 14 8.25 -30.22 -24.09
N LYS A 15 8.41 -30.72 -22.86
CA LYS A 15 7.75 -30.14 -21.67
C LYS A 15 8.35 -28.78 -21.32
N VAL A 16 9.68 -28.65 -21.35
CA VAL A 16 10.39 -27.38 -21.13
C VAL A 16 10.09 -26.37 -22.25
N MET A 17 9.94 -26.81 -23.51
CA MET A 17 9.55 -25.91 -24.60
C MET A 17 8.05 -25.53 -24.56
N ALA A 18 7.16 -26.40 -24.05
CA ALA A 18 5.76 -26.08 -23.86
C ALA A 18 5.58 -25.09 -22.71
N ASP A 19 6.32 -25.24 -21.60
CA ASP A 19 6.32 -24.29 -20.49
C ASP A 19 6.88 -22.92 -20.93
N LYS A 20 7.91 -22.88 -21.79
CA LYS A 20 8.40 -21.62 -22.37
C LYS A 20 7.38 -20.93 -23.29
N LYS A 21 6.52 -21.66 -24.01
CA LYS A 21 5.50 -21.08 -24.88
C LYS A 21 4.31 -20.47 -24.14
N LEU A 22 4.01 -20.94 -22.93
CA LEU A 22 2.95 -20.39 -22.08
C LEU A 22 3.34 -19.07 -21.39
N VAL A 23 4.62 -18.69 -21.40
CA VAL A 23 5.17 -17.51 -20.73
C VAL A 23 5.79 -16.50 -21.73
N GLU A 24 5.33 -16.50 -22.98
CA GLU A 24 5.71 -15.44 -23.93
C GLU A 24 5.25 -14.08 -23.40
N ALA A 25 6.18 -13.17 -23.10
CA ALA A 25 6.02 -11.80 -22.61
C ALA A 25 6.03 -11.60 -21.07
N ILE A 26 6.43 -12.59 -20.30
CA ILE A 26 6.66 -12.45 -18.85
C ILE A 26 8.06 -13.01 -18.55
N THR A 27 8.87 -12.27 -17.81
CA THR A 27 10.19 -12.74 -17.33
C THR A 27 10.01 -13.98 -16.46
N SER A 28 10.92 -14.94 -16.55
CA SER A 28 10.87 -16.13 -15.69
C SER A 28 11.10 -15.75 -14.24
N MET A 29 10.30 -16.30 -13.32
CA MET A 29 10.45 -16.09 -11.87
C MET A 29 11.83 -16.54 -11.36
N GLU A 30 12.42 -17.57 -11.98
CA GLU A 30 13.75 -18.11 -11.64
C GLU A 30 14.89 -17.22 -12.13
N GLU A 31 14.65 -16.47 -13.21
CA GLU A 31 15.63 -15.57 -13.83
C GLU A 31 15.67 -14.22 -13.12
N ASP A 32 14.51 -13.58 -12.92
CA ASP A 32 14.37 -12.31 -12.19
C ASP A 32 12.98 -12.23 -11.53
N PHE A 33 12.93 -12.54 -10.24
CA PHE A 33 11.70 -12.52 -9.45
C PHE A 33 11.04 -11.13 -9.42
N ALA A 34 11.82 -10.06 -9.33
CA ALA A 34 11.28 -8.71 -9.22
C ALA A 34 10.63 -8.26 -10.54
N GLN A 35 11.28 -8.60 -11.66
CA GLN A 35 10.72 -8.31 -12.98
C GLN A 35 9.52 -9.21 -13.28
N TRP A 36 9.61 -10.50 -12.97
CA TRP A 36 8.47 -11.42 -13.08
C TRP A 36 7.24 -10.89 -12.33
N TYR A 37 7.40 -10.47 -11.08
CA TYR A 37 6.32 -9.91 -10.28
C TYR A 37 5.67 -8.68 -10.97
N THR A 38 6.50 -7.77 -11.46
CA THR A 38 6.05 -6.58 -12.17
C THR A 38 5.28 -6.92 -13.44
N ASP A 39 5.80 -7.86 -14.23
CA ASP A 39 5.19 -8.30 -15.49
C ASP A 39 3.84 -8.98 -15.24
N VAL A 40 3.75 -9.85 -14.23
CA VAL A 40 2.51 -10.53 -13.82
C VAL A 40 1.44 -9.51 -13.42
N VAL A 41 1.77 -8.58 -12.53
CA VAL A 41 0.82 -7.56 -12.04
C VAL A 41 0.28 -6.69 -13.18
N LYS A 42 1.15 -6.27 -14.11
CA LYS A 42 0.77 -5.48 -15.28
C LYS A 42 -0.03 -6.29 -16.30
N LYS A 43 0.40 -7.52 -16.60
CA LYS A 43 -0.28 -8.39 -17.55
C LYS A 43 -1.66 -8.83 -17.07
N ALA A 44 -1.82 -9.03 -15.75
CA ALA A 44 -3.11 -9.31 -15.13
C ALA A 44 -4.00 -8.05 -14.99
N GLU A 45 -3.53 -6.89 -15.47
CA GLU A 45 -4.24 -5.62 -15.41
C GLU A 45 -4.68 -5.21 -13.99
N LEU A 46 -3.86 -5.53 -12.98
CA LEU A 46 -4.15 -5.16 -11.60
C LEU A 46 -3.79 -3.71 -11.32
N VAL A 47 -2.61 -3.27 -11.80
CA VAL A 47 -2.04 -1.94 -11.54
C VAL A 47 -1.25 -1.47 -12.75
N ASP A 48 -1.18 -0.14 -12.96
CA ASP A 48 -0.27 0.48 -13.92
C ASP A 48 0.34 1.76 -13.37
N TYR A 49 1.41 2.23 -14.01
CA TYR A 49 2.11 3.44 -13.61
C TYR A 49 1.35 4.70 -14.01
N THR A 50 1.57 5.79 -13.25
CA THR A 50 1.09 7.13 -13.57
C THR A 50 2.24 8.06 -13.94
N SER A 51 1.92 9.30 -14.32
CA SER A 51 2.91 10.36 -14.52
C SER A 51 3.63 10.76 -13.24
N VAL A 52 3.08 10.45 -12.06
CA VAL A 52 3.71 10.70 -10.76
C VAL A 52 4.44 9.45 -10.33
N LYS A 53 5.77 9.51 -10.32
CA LYS A 53 6.61 8.36 -9.95
C LYS A 53 6.25 7.81 -8.58
N GLY A 54 5.94 6.52 -8.53
CA GLY A 54 5.58 5.82 -7.29
C GLY A 54 4.10 5.89 -6.90
N CYS A 55 3.30 6.72 -7.55
CA CYS A 55 1.83 6.70 -7.46
C CYS A 55 1.28 5.91 -8.64
N MET A 56 0.36 4.99 -8.39
CA MET A 56 -0.07 4.00 -9.38
C MET A 56 -1.57 3.97 -9.53
N VAL A 57 -2.04 3.61 -10.73
CA VAL A 57 -3.47 3.34 -10.96
C VAL A 57 -3.77 1.90 -10.57
N PHE A 58 -4.70 1.71 -9.66
CA PHE A 58 -5.31 0.41 -9.42
C PHE A 58 -6.44 0.23 -10.41
N LYS A 59 -6.29 -0.74 -11.31
CA LYS A 59 -7.30 -1.07 -12.32
C LYS A 59 -8.46 -1.85 -11.68
N PRO A 60 -9.62 -1.99 -12.35
CA PRO A 60 -10.79 -2.61 -11.75
C PRO A 60 -10.55 -3.97 -11.10
N ALA A 61 -9.76 -4.86 -11.73
CA ALA A 61 -9.46 -6.16 -11.17
C ALA A 61 -8.63 -6.07 -9.88
N GLY A 62 -7.63 -5.18 -9.84
CA GLY A 62 -6.81 -4.93 -8.64
C GLY A 62 -7.63 -4.26 -7.53
N TYR A 63 -8.47 -3.30 -7.88
CA TYR A 63 -9.30 -2.60 -6.91
C TYR A 63 -10.39 -3.49 -6.31
N ALA A 64 -10.98 -4.40 -7.10
CA ALA A 64 -11.94 -5.38 -6.61
C ALA A 64 -11.37 -6.30 -5.52
N ILE A 65 -10.08 -6.64 -5.60
CA ILE A 65 -9.39 -7.40 -4.52
C ILE A 65 -9.39 -6.57 -3.23
N TRP A 66 -9.07 -5.28 -3.33
CA TRP A 66 -9.10 -4.37 -2.19
C TRP A 66 -10.50 -4.24 -1.58
N GLU A 67 -11.52 -4.03 -2.40
CA GLU A 67 -12.91 -3.92 -1.94
C GLU A 67 -13.37 -5.18 -1.18
N LEU A 68 -12.99 -6.36 -1.66
CA LEU A 68 -13.30 -7.63 -0.98
C LEU A 68 -12.58 -7.74 0.37
N ILE A 69 -11.30 -7.35 0.44
CA ILE A 69 -10.53 -7.34 1.69
C ILE A 69 -11.17 -6.36 2.68
N GLN A 70 -11.42 -5.13 2.23
CA GLN A 70 -12.03 -4.09 3.06
C GLN A 70 -13.38 -4.54 3.62
N LYS A 71 -14.26 -5.05 2.77
CA LYS A 71 -15.57 -5.52 3.18
C LYS A 71 -15.50 -6.60 4.25
N GLN A 72 -14.68 -7.63 4.04
CA GLN A 72 -14.55 -8.73 4.99
C GLN A 72 -13.93 -8.30 6.33
N LEU A 73 -12.95 -7.41 6.30
CA LEU A 73 -12.32 -6.90 7.52
C LEU A 73 -13.25 -5.94 8.26
N ASP A 74 -13.95 -5.04 7.55
CA ASP A 74 -14.89 -4.09 8.16
C ASP A 74 -16.02 -4.80 8.90
N GLU A 75 -16.59 -5.85 8.30
CA GLU A 75 -17.59 -6.69 8.94
C GLU A 75 -17.07 -7.33 10.25
N ARG A 76 -15.83 -7.82 10.23
CA ARG A 76 -15.19 -8.42 11.42
C ARG A 76 -14.89 -7.38 12.49
N PHE A 77 -14.39 -6.21 12.11
CA PHE A 77 -14.13 -5.12 13.05
C PHE A 77 -15.42 -4.67 13.74
N LYS A 78 -16.48 -4.44 12.97
CA LYS A 78 -17.80 -4.07 13.52
C LYS A 78 -18.39 -5.12 14.45
N ALA A 79 -18.18 -6.42 14.16
CA ALA A 79 -18.60 -7.51 15.03
C ALA A 79 -17.90 -7.50 16.40
N THR A 80 -16.73 -6.84 16.52
CA THR A 80 -16.02 -6.66 17.80
C THR A 80 -16.31 -5.31 18.47
N GLY A 81 -17.27 -4.53 17.96
CA GLY A 81 -17.65 -3.23 18.51
C GLY A 81 -16.79 -2.07 18.02
N VAL A 82 -16.01 -2.25 16.97
CA VAL A 82 -15.23 -1.17 16.34
C VAL A 82 -16.17 -0.27 15.53
N GLU A 83 -16.02 1.05 15.68
CA GLU A 83 -16.75 2.06 14.90
C GLU A 83 -15.82 2.74 13.91
N ASN A 84 -16.33 3.03 12.71
CA ASN A 84 -15.57 3.74 11.70
C ASN A 84 -15.65 5.24 11.93
N VAL A 85 -14.50 5.91 11.86
CA VAL A 85 -14.36 7.36 11.93
C VAL A 85 -13.55 7.88 10.74
N TYR A 86 -13.54 9.19 10.55
CA TYR A 86 -12.72 9.83 9.54
C TYR A 86 -12.02 11.06 10.10
N LEU A 87 -10.70 11.08 10.04
CA LEU A 87 -9.86 12.22 10.42
C LEU A 87 -9.28 12.88 9.16
N PRO A 88 -8.95 14.18 9.23
CA PRO A 88 -8.41 14.94 8.11
C PRO A 88 -7.15 14.32 7.49
N MET A 89 -6.93 14.60 6.21
CA MET A 89 -5.77 14.14 5.47
C MET A 89 -4.49 14.88 5.86
N PHE A 90 -4.60 16.14 6.27
CA PHE A 90 -3.46 17.02 6.52
C PHE A 90 -3.10 17.07 8.00
N ILE A 91 -1.79 16.97 8.27
CA ILE A 91 -1.20 17.08 9.60
C ILE A 91 -0.31 18.33 9.63
N PRO A 92 -0.49 19.26 10.58
CA PRO A 92 0.42 20.38 10.77
C PRO A 92 1.84 19.89 11.11
N GLU A 93 2.86 20.58 10.59
CA GLU A 93 4.25 20.22 10.87
C GLU A 93 4.58 20.23 12.36
N SER A 94 4.04 21.18 13.11
CA SER A 94 4.21 21.29 14.54
C SER A 94 3.70 20.05 15.31
N LEU A 95 2.62 19.45 14.83
CA LEU A 95 2.07 18.24 15.42
C LEU A 95 2.96 17.02 15.12
N LEU A 96 3.48 16.93 13.90
CA LEU A 96 4.38 15.84 13.50
C LEU A 96 5.74 15.92 14.25
N GLN A 97 6.24 17.12 14.53
CA GLN A 97 7.46 17.31 15.29
C GLN A 97 7.34 16.86 16.73
N LYS A 98 6.19 17.06 17.38
CA LYS A 98 5.95 16.55 18.73
C LYS A 98 6.08 15.03 18.83
N GLU A 99 5.67 14.32 17.79
CA GLU A 99 5.84 12.86 17.71
C GLU A 99 7.30 12.44 17.56
N LYS A 100 8.05 13.17 16.73
CA LYS A 100 9.48 12.90 16.52
C LYS A 100 10.28 12.92 17.80
N ASP A 101 9.91 13.77 18.76
CA ASP A 101 10.56 13.88 20.06
C ASP A 101 10.25 12.68 20.98
N HIS A 102 9.20 11.92 20.68
CA HIS A 102 8.76 10.77 21.46
C HIS A 102 9.11 9.41 20.84
N VAL A 103 9.42 9.36 19.53
CA VAL A 103 9.73 8.11 18.81
C VAL A 103 11.08 8.24 18.13
N GLU A 104 12.13 7.67 18.74
CA GLU A 104 13.45 7.58 18.11
C GLU A 104 13.37 6.85 16.76
N GLY A 105 13.86 7.50 15.72
CA GLY A 105 13.95 6.91 14.36
C GLY A 105 12.73 7.11 13.45
N PHE A 106 11.67 7.75 13.90
CA PHE A 106 10.52 8.05 13.06
C PHE A 106 10.70 9.40 12.33
N ALA A 107 11.34 9.37 11.17
CA ALA A 107 11.31 10.47 10.22
C ALA A 107 10.72 9.94 8.91
N PRO A 108 9.39 9.78 8.79
CA PRO A 108 8.81 9.32 7.55
C PRO A 108 9.11 10.32 6.45
N GLU A 109 9.54 9.85 5.29
CA GLU A 109 9.55 10.67 4.10
C GLU A 109 8.09 11.04 3.79
N VAL A 110 7.72 12.29 4.02
CA VAL A 110 6.33 12.78 3.87
C VAL A 110 6.18 13.68 2.65
N ALA A 111 4.98 13.73 2.11
CA ALA A 111 4.62 14.72 1.10
C ALA A 111 4.21 16.03 1.80
N TRP A 112 4.90 17.12 1.50
CA TRP A 112 4.65 18.44 2.08
C TRP A 112 3.71 19.27 1.21
N VAL A 113 2.74 19.92 1.87
CA VAL A 113 1.88 20.95 1.27
C VAL A 113 2.32 22.29 1.84
N THR A 114 2.76 23.16 0.95
CA THR A 114 3.37 24.46 1.30
C THR A 114 2.50 25.65 0.89
N HIS A 115 1.51 25.45 0.03
CA HIS A 115 0.63 26.49 -0.50
C HIS A 115 -0.84 26.08 -0.42
N GLY A 116 -1.70 27.05 -0.14
CA GLY A 116 -3.14 26.97 -0.33
C GLY A 116 -3.52 27.84 -1.53
N GLY A 117 -3.81 27.21 -2.67
CA GLY A 117 -3.89 27.92 -3.94
C GLY A 117 -2.52 28.50 -4.33
N LEU A 118 -2.44 29.81 -4.56
CA LEU A 118 -1.19 30.51 -4.88
C LEU A 118 -0.48 31.12 -3.66
N ASN A 119 -1.12 31.08 -2.50
CA ASN A 119 -0.57 31.69 -1.29
C ASN A 119 0.22 30.68 -0.47
N PRO A 120 1.41 31.02 0.02
CA PRO A 120 2.15 30.16 0.95
C PRO A 120 1.36 30.02 2.26
N LEU A 121 1.39 28.81 2.82
CA LEU A 121 0.82 28.55 4.14
C LEU A 121 1.72 29.16 5.24
N GLN A 122 1.15 29.63 6.32
CA GLN A 122 1.91 30.08 7.50
C GLN A 122 2.69 28.95 8.14
N GLU A 123 2.12 27.73 8.12
CA GLU A 123 2.74 26.50 8.59
C GLU A 123 2.58 25.42 7.50
N ARG A 124 3.63 24.67 7.25
CA ARG A 124 3.57 23.54 6.32
C ARG A 124 2.67 22.44 6.86
N LEU A 125 1.95 21.80 5.96
CA LEU A 125 1.17 20.62 6.26
C LEU A 125 1.81 19.40 5.57
N CYS A 126 1.74 18.25 6.18
CA CYS A 126 2.05 17.01 5.48
C CYS A 126 0.77 16.23 5.16
N VAL A 127 0.80 15.53 4.05
CA VAL A 127 -0.21 14.51 3.77
C VAL A 127 0.08 13.33 4.72
N ARG A 128 -0.93 12.89 5.46
CA ARG A 128 -0.77 11.88 6.52
C ARG A 128 0.01 10.63 6.05
N PRO A 129 1.19 10.33 6.64
CA PRO A 129 1.87 9.06 6.43
C PRO A 129 1.26 7.94 7.29
N THR A 130 0.56 8.35 8.33
CA THR A 130 -0.18 7.55 9.31
C THR A 130 -1.20 8.46 10.01
N SER A 131 -2.16 7.93 10.77
CA SER A 131 -3.23 8.73 11.38
C SER A 131 -3.18 8.78 12.92
N GLU A 132 -2.31 8.02 13.57
CA GLU A 132 -2.26 7.89 15.03
C GLU A 132 -2.06 9.24 15.73
N THR A 133 -1.21 10.11 15.18
CA THR A 133 -0.97 11.47 15.70
C THR A 133 -2.26 12.29 15.75
N LEU A 134 -3.06 12.21 14.69
CA LEU A 134 -4.34 12.91 14.62
C LEU A 134 -5.35 12.34 15.62
N PHE A 135 -5.39 11.01 15.76
CA PHE A 135 -6.23 10.34 16.76
C PHE A 135 -5.86 10.81 18.17
N CYS A 136 -4.59 10.76 18.52
CA CYS A 136 -4.12 11.17 19.83
C CYS A 136 -4.39 12.67 20.10
N ASP A 137 -4.16 13.53 19.12
CA ASP A 137 -4.38 14.98 19.27
C ASP A 137 -5.87 15.33 19.47
N PHE A 138 -6.75 14.66 18.74
CA PHE A 138 -8.19 14.87 18.86
C PHE A 138 -8.75 14.28 20.17
N TYR A 139 -8.50 12.98 20.39
CA TYR A 139 -9.13 12.26 21.50
C TYR A 139 -8.56 12.59 22.88
N LYS A 140 -7.38 13.19 23.01
CA LYS A 140 -6.88 13.70 24.30
C LYS A 140 -7.82 14.71 24.96
N ASN A 141 -8.62 15.44 24.15
CA ASN A 141 -9.62 16.40 24.65
C ASN A 141 -11.00 15.78 24.84
N GLU A 142 -11.27 14.66 24.15
CA GLU A 142 -12.54 13.94 24.23
C GLU A 142 -12.61 13.00 25.43
N VAL A 143 -11.45 12.45 25.84
CA VAL A 143 -11.35 11.54 26.98
C VAL A 143 -11.13 12.35 28.24
N GLN A 144 -12.21 12.53 29.02
CA GLN A 144 -12.20 13.28 30.27
C GLN A 144 -12.06 12.38 31.50
N SER A 145 -12.47 11.12 31.38
CA SER A 145 -12.42 10.16 32.46
C SER A 145 -12.28 8.72 31.93
N TYR A 146 -12.00 7.77 32.85
CA TYR A 146 -11.98 6.33 32.51
C TYR A 146 -13.34 5.81 31.99
N ARG A 147 -14.44 6.54 32.27
CA ARG A 147 -15.79 6.17 31.80
C ARG A 147 -15.99 6.40 30.31
N ASP A 148 -15.13 7.22 29.70
CA ASP A 148 -15.12 7.48 28.24
C ASP A 148 -14.40 6.39 27.46
N LEU A 149 -13.86 5.39 28.15
CA LEU A 149 -13.14 4.26 27.60
C LEU A 149 -13.94 2.95 27.77
N PRO A 150 -13.76 1.95 26.90
CA PRO A 150 -12.86 1.96 25.74
C PRO A 150 -13.41 2.76 24.56
N LYS A 151 -12.53 3.40 23.78
CA LYS A 151 -12.81 3.94 22.46
C LYS A 151 -12.09 3.08 21.44
N VAL A 152 -12.83 2.40 20.58
CA VAL A 152 -12.27 1.45 19.60
C VAL A 152 -12.72 1.87 18.21
N TYR A 153 -11.82 2.52 17.49
CA TYR A 153 -12.11 3.11 16.21
C TYR A 153 -11.23 2.56 15.08
N ASN A 154 -11.76 2.57 13.87
CA ASN A 154 -11.05 2.26 12.65
C ASN A 154 -11.24 3.38 11.64
N GLN A 155 -10.24 3.61 10.79
CA GLN A 155 -10.35 4.53 9.68
C GLN A 155 -9.86 3.86 8.39
N TRP A 156 -10.75 3.75 7.43
CA TRP A 156 -10.39 3.41 6.05
C TRP A 156 -9.98 4.69 5.32
N CYS A 157 -8.71 4.79 4.96
CA CYS A 157 -8.21 5.99 4.31
C CYS A 157 -6.91 5.71 3.54
N SER A 158 -6.61 6.57 2.58
CA SER A 158 -5.28 6.62 1.96
C SER A 158 -4.27 7.29 2.90
N VAL A 159 -3.05 6.80 2.87
CA VAL A 159 -1.86 7.41 3.49
C VAL A 159 -0.80 7.61 2.41
N VAL A 160 0.08 8.61 2.59
CA VAL A 160 1.13 8.88 1.63
C VAL A 160 2.49 8.80 2.31
N ARG A 161 3.32 7.86 1.86
CA ARG A 161 4.71 7.70 2.28
C ARG A 161 5.61 7.94 1.07
N TRP A 162 6.44 8.99 1.13
CA TRP A 162 7.30 9.37 0.01
C TRP A 162 8.54 8.50 -0.10
N GLU A 163 8.32 7.18 -0.16
CA GLU A 163 9.38 6.19 -0.21
C GLU A 163 10.20 6.27 -1.48
N LYS A 164 11.52 5.99 -1.37
CA LYS A 164 12.44 5.98 -2.51
C LYS A 164 12.20 4.80 -3.43
N GLU A 165 11.93 3.63 -2.82
CA GLU A 165 11.68 2.38 -3.53
C GLU A 165 10.21 2.02 -3.49
N THR A 166 9.61 1.85 -4.67
CA THR A 166 8.22 1.43 -4.84
C THR A 166 8.15 0.16 -5.68
N ARG A 167 7.06 -0.58 -5.49
CA ARG A 167 6.75 -1.78 -6.28
C ARG A 167 5.27 -1.74 -6.68
N PRO A 168 4.91 -2.15 -7.90
CA PRO A 168 3.52 -2.17 -8.33
C PRO A 168 2.66 -3.00 -7.39
N PHE A 169 1.43 -2.56 -7.17
CA PHE A 169 0.39 -3.22 -6.38
C PHE A 169 0.63 -3.28 -4.86
N LEU A 170 1.81 -3.70 -4.39
CA LEU A 170 2.04 -3.92 -2.95
C LEU A 170 2.76 -2.76 -2.25
N ARG A 171 3.46 -1.90 -2.97
CA ARG A 171 4.25 -0.81 -2.38
C ARG A 171 4.21 0.45 -3.24
N SER A 172 3.09 1.14 -3.18
CA SER A 172 2.88 2.46 -3.76
C SER A 172 3.21 3.56 -2.73
N ARG A 173 3.40 4.80 -3.21
CA ARG A 173 3.51 5.97 -2.33
C ARG A 173 2.20 6.38 -1.69
N GLU A 174 1.12 6.02 -2.36
CA GLU A 174 -0.25 6.27 -1.95
C GLU A 174 -0.99 4.97 -1.70
#